data_993c7b57691fdf6a024e8183d3097246
#
_entry.id   993c7b57691fdf6a024e8183d3097246
#
_cell.length_a   1.000
_cell.length_b   1.000
_cell.length_c   1.000
_cell.angle_alpha   90.00
_cell.angle_beta   90.00
_cell.angle_gamma   90.00
#
_symmetry.space_group_name_H-M   'P 1'
#
loop_
_entity.id
_entity.type
_entity.pdbx_description
1 polymer ?
#
loop_
_entity_poly.entity_id
_entity_poly.type
_entity_poly.pdbx_seq_one_letter_code
_entity_poly.pdbx_strand_id
1 'polypeptide(L)'
;MEVKAGTHYQKKIYPGFPVLFGLGSHKQADTVRITWPNGLIQNQPNQPAGQLAACKEAPRLSGSCPMVFAWNGREFQFITDVLGVAPLGASSGDGRYFPLDHDEYIQIPGRTLAPLEGRYQVRITEELREVSYLDQVRLIAVDHPAHLEIFTNDKFKSPPFPEFRLFGVGRRIHPARALDHHGHDVLPGILARDRVYPGDFRRNWAGVAELHSLDLDFGPDAARGNRAALILSGWVDWADGSTFLGAAQEGNGGLVLPYLQVRDASGRWQTVIEDMGMPAGKPKTIAVDLTGKFLSASREIRIVTNLCVYWDQIFLSDETAAPQVRLTPMPAETADLRFRGFSKPVVHPERKQPETFEYTQAQPASLWNPTPGLYTRYGDVRELLETVDDRFVITGSGDELRLRFNPAGLPPLPRNWKRDFLLAVDGWSKDGDANTAFSQTVEPLPFHAMSGYPYPAGEHYPRGARHEAYRREYNRRPALRLIGALGH
;
A
#
# COMPACT_ATOMS: atom_id res chain seq x y z
N MET A 1 -22.92 -0.38 20.84
CA MET A 1 -22.91 1.09 20.82
C MET A 1 -22.48 1.60 22.19
N GLU A 2 -21.67 2.63 22.24
CA GLU A 2 -21.15 3.25 23.46
C GLU A 2 -21.38 4.76 23.37
N VAL A 3 -21.80 5.38 24.46
CA VAL A 3 -22.09 6.83 24.49
C VAL A 3 -21.41 7.43 25.72
N LYS A 4 -20.70 8.53 25.52
CA LYS A 4 -20.06 9.33 26.56
C LYS A 4 -20.61 10.75 26.53
N ALA A 5 -20.98 11.28 27.70
CA ALA A 5 -21.34 12.69 27.90
C ALA A 5 -20.77 13.15 29.27
N GLY A 6 -19.73 13.97 29.26
CA GLY A 6 -18.96 14.31 30.44
C GLY A 6 -18.41 13.07 31.16
N THR A 7 -18.82 12.85 32.38
CA THR A 7 -18.47 11.65 33.19
C THR A 7 -19.44 10.48 32.97
N HIS A 8 -20.55 10.69 32.26
CA HIS A 8 -21.51 9.63 32.00
C HIS A 8 -21.04 8.75 30.84
N TYR A 9 -21.02 7.44 31.06
CA TYR A 9 -20.70 6.45 30.05
C TYR A 9 -21.72 5.34 30.07
N GLN A 10 -22.24 4.95 28.92
CA GLN A 10 -23.17 3.85 28.75
C GLN A 10 -22.78 2.99 27.56
N LYS A 11 -22.95 1.68 27.69
CA LYS A 11 -22.77 0.71 26.61
C LYS A 11 -24.04 -0.13 26.47
N LYS A 12 -24.51 -0.30 25.22
CA LYS A 12 -25.67 -1.13 24.88
C LYS A 12 -25.41 -1.91 23.60
N ILE A 13 -25.97 -3.12 23.55
CA ILE A 13 -26.01 -3.92 22.33
C ILE A 13 -27.20 -3.41 21.51
N TYR A 14 -27.01 -3.31 20.17
CA TYR A 14 -28.11 -2.97 19.27
C TYR A 14 -29.06 -4.15 19.10
N PRO A 15 -30.34 -4.04 19.48
CA PRO A 15 -31.29 -5.13 19.45
C PRO A 15 -32.16 -5.18 18.19
N GLY A 16 -31.83 -4.39 17.14
CA GLY A 16 -32.63 -4.31 15.92
C GLY A 16 -33.62 -3.14 15.86
N PHE A 17 -33.71 -2.33 16.91
CA PHE A 17 -34.56 -1.14 16.98
C PHE A 17 -33.81 0.02 17.67
N PRO A 18 -34.31 1.28 17.60
CA PRO A 18 -33.62 2.44 18.15
C PRO A 18 -33.23 2.28 19.62
N VAL A 19 -31.99 2.60 19.96
CA VAL A 19 -31.46 2.49 21.33
C VAL A 19 -31.46 3.86 21.98
N LEU A 20 -32.11 3.95 23.15
CA LEU A 20 -32.15 5.16 23.93
C LEU A 20 -30.96 5.22 24.91
N PHE A 21 -30.27 6.34 24.95
CA PHE A 21 -29.22 6.68 25.91
C PHE A 21 -29.63 7.91 26.72
N GLY A 22 -29.66 7.80 28.02
CA GLY A 22 -29.91 8.94 28.93
C GLY A 22 -28.61 9.75 29.08
N LEU A 23 -28.64 11.04 28.74
CA LEU A 23 -27.49 11.93 28.85
C LEU A 23 -27.49 12.79 30.13
N GLY A 24 -28.47 12.58 31.06
CA GLY A 24 -28.64 13.45 32.24
C GLY A 24 -28.97 14.89 31.83
N SER A 25 -28.24 15.84 32.36
CA SER A 25 -28.38 17.28 32.03
C SER A 25 -27.56 17.73 30.81
N HIS A 26 -26.81 16.81 30.17
CA HIS A 26 -25.97 17.17 29.00
C HIS A 26 -26.84 17.39 27.78
N LYS A 27 -26.56 18.49 27.05
CA LYS A 27 -27.28 18.84 25.81
C LYS A 27 -26.78 18.09 24.58
N GLN A 28 -25.66 17.36 24.72
CA GLN A 28 -25.06 16.53 23.67
C GLN A 28 -24.27 15.38 24.28
N ALA A 29 -24.05 14.33 23.51
CA ALA A 29 -23.02 13.33 23.76
C ALA A 29 -21.70 13.82 23.19
N ASP A 30 -20.62 13.72 23.95
CA ASP A 30 -19.27 14.06 23.48
C ASP A 30 -18.87 13.12 22.34
N THR A 31 -19.23 11.85 22.46
CA THR A 31 -19.00 10.85 21.42
C THR A 31 -20.01 9.71 21.50
N VAL A 32 -20.48 9.27 20.34
CA VAL A 32 -21.15 8.00 20.14
C VAL A 32 -20.21 7.09 19.39
N ARG A 33 -19.85 5.95 19.98
CA ARG A 33 -19.01 4.91 19.33
C ARG A 33 -19.87 3.72 18.93
N ILE A 34 -19.76 3.30 17.69
CA ILE A 34 -20.44 2.15 17.14
C ILE A 34 -19.38 1.12 16.75
N THR A 35 -19.47 -0.08 17.30
CA THR A 35 -18.71 -1.23 16.82
C THR A 35 -19.62 -2.03 15.92
N TRP A 36 -19.29 -2.07 14.63
CA TRP A 36 -20.03 -2.80 13.61
C TRP A 36 -19.68 -4.30 13.66
N PRO A 37 -20.54 -5.20 13.14
CA PRO A 37 -20.27 -6.65 13.17
C PRO A 37 -18.97 -7.09 12.51
N ASN A 38 -18.50 -6.35 11.49
CA ASN A 38 -17.23 -6.56 10.79
C ASN A 38 -16.00 -6.04 11.57
N GLY A 39 -16.19 -5.54 12.80
CA GLY A 39 -15.12 -5.01 13.64
C GLY A 39 -14.78 -3.54 13.41
N LEU A 40 -15.37 -2.88 12.41
CA LEU A 40 -15.19 -1.44 12.19
C LEU A 40 -15.73 -0.67 13.42
N ILE A 41 -14.94 0.27 13.91
CA ILE A 41 -15.34 1.21 14.96
C ILE A 41 -15.55 2.57 14.32
N GLN A 42 -16.76 3.07 14.46
CA GLN A 42 -17.15 4.39 13.97
C GLN A 42 -17.44 5.31 15.15
N ASN A 43 -16.79 6.47 15.17
CA ASN A 43 -17.00 7.50 16.18
C ASN A 43 -17.80 8.66 15.58
N GLN A 44 -18.84 9.06 16.30
CA GLN A 44 -19.70 10.22 15.97
C GLN A 44 -19.54 11.26 17.10
N PRO A 45 -18.65 12.25 16.97
CA PRO A 45 -18.46 13.28 17.99
C PRO A 45 -19.62 14.28 18.03
N ASN A 46 -19.80 14.92 19.18
CA ASN A 46 -20.69 16.06 19.40
C ASN A 46 -22.16 15.82 18.93
N GLN A 47 -22.73 14.67 19.32
CA GLN A 47 -24.10 14.35 18.91
C GLN A 47 -25.13 15.03 19.79
N PRO A 48 -26.02 15.90 19.25
CA PRO A 48 -27.03 16.59 20.03
C PRO A 48 -28.00 15.66 20.74
N ALA A 49 -28.44 16.04 21.95
CA ALA A 49 -29.49 15.34 22.68
C ALA A 49 -30.89 15.63 22.10
N GLY A 50 -31.86 14.80 22.47
CA GLY A 50 -33.27 15.02 22.16
C GLY A 50 -33.67 14.75 20.70
N GLN A 51 -32.84 14.06 19.93
CA GLN A 51 -33.15 13.67 18.56
C GLN A 51 -32.86 12.20 18.28
N LEU A 52 -33.51 11.67 17.23
CA LEU A 52 -33.15 10.38 16.66
C LEU A 52 -31.97 10.55 15.70
N ALA A 53 -30.84 9.98 16.04
CA ALA A 53 -29.65 9.96 15.16
C ALA A 53 -29.62 8.65 14.36
N ALA A 54 -29.68 8.74 13.03
CA ALA A 54 -29.43 7.62 12.14
C ALA A 54 -27.94 7.51 11.84
N CYS A 55 -27.32 6.38 12.22
CA CYS A 55 -25.93 6.12 11.92
C CYS A 55 -25.85 5.10 10.77
N LYS A 56 -25.17 5.47 9.70
CA LYS A 56 -24.83 4.57 8.61
C LYS A 56 -23.38 4.15 8.74
N GLU A 57 -23.10 2.89 8.47
CA GLU A 57 -21.72 2.39 8.45
C GLU A 57 -20.88 3.19 7.43
N ALA A 58 -19.71 3.63 7.86
CA ALA A 58 -18.78 4.32 6.99
C ALA A 58 -18.31 3.38 5.86
N PRO A 59 -18.07 3.92 4.64
CA PRO A 59 -17.54 3.10 3.57
C PRO A 59 -16.23 2.43 4.02
N ARG A 60 -16.08 1.15 3.73
CA ARG A 60 -14.81 0.47 3.94
C ARG A 60 -13.78 1.03 2.96
N LEU A 61 -12.62 1.44 3.48
CA LEU A 61 -11.51 1.90 2.68
C LEU A 61 -10.72 0.70 2.15
N SER A 62 -10.13 0.83 0.96
CA SER A 62 -9.30 -0.20 0.37
C SER A 62 -7.85 -0.09 0.85
N GLY A 63 -7.17 -1.22 1.00
CA GLY A 63 -5.78 -1.29 1.41
C GLY A 63 -5.60 -1.30 2.93
N SER A 64 -4.40 -1.55 3.33
CA SER A 64 -4.03 -1.82 4.71
C SER A 64 -2.59 -1.39 5.03
N CYS A 65 -1.98 -0.50 4.26
CA CYS A 65 -0.58 -0.14 4.40
C CYS A 65 -0.44 1.33 4.78
N PRO A 66 0.69 1.71 5.39
CA PRO A 66 0.95 3.10 5.72
C PRO A 66 0.88 4.02 4.52
N MET A 67 0.33 5.22 4.70
CA MET A 67 0.18 6.20 3.62
C MET A 67 1.36 7.15 3.56
N VAL A 68 1.82 7.42 2.35
CA VAL A 68 2.96 8.32 2.07
C VAL A 68 2.46 9.65 1.55
N PHE A 69 2.93 10.74 2.19
CA PHE A 69 2.70 12.11 1.75
C PHE A 69 4.02 12.83 1.54
N ALA A 70 4.12 13.66 0.51
CA ALA A 70 5.27 14.48 0.21
C ALA A 70 4.90 15.96 0.10
N TRP A 71 5.77 16.86 0.54
CA TRP A 71 5.56 18.29 0.41
C TRP A 71 5.81 18.74 -1.04
N ASN A 72 4.76 19.20 -1.71
CA ASN A 72 4.83 19.57 -3.13
C ASN A 72 5.16 21.06 -3.40
N GLY A 73 5.49 21.81 -2.34
CA GLY A 73 5.70 23.27 -2.39
C GLY A 73 4.50 24.08 -1.89
N ARG A 74 3.33 23.46 -1.75
CA ARG A 74 2.10 24.09 -1.26
C ARG A 74 1.46 23.32 -0.11
N GLU A 75 1.44 22.00 -0.20
CA GLU A 75 0.80 21.10 0.78
C GLU A 75 1.47 19.73 0.81
N PHE A 76 1.19 18.94 1.85
CA PHE A 76 1.51 17.52 1.86
C PHE A 76 0.51 16.77 0.98
N GLN A 77 0.96 16.41 -0.20
CA GLN A 77 0.18 15.68 -1.17
C GLN A 77 0.28 14.17 -0.92
N PHE A 78 -0.85 13.48 -0.97
CA PHE A 78 -0.89 12.02 -0.96
C PHE A 78 -0.17 11.46 -2.20
N ILE A 79 0.75 10.52 -1.99
CA ILE A 79 1.50 9.85 -3.06
C ILE A 79 0.90 8.48 -3.33
N THR A 80 1.00 7.56 -2.39
CA THR A 80 0.47 6.19 -2.40
C THR A 80 0.64 5.58 -0.99
N ASP A 81 0.47 4.27 -0.86
CA ASP A 81 0.84 3.51 0.34
C ASP A 81 2.24 2.90 0.21
N VAL A 82 2.75 2.32 1.29
CA VAL A 82 4.05 1.64 1.36
C VAL A 82 3.95 0.35 2.18
N LEU A 83 4.86 -0.60 1.98
CA LEU A 83 4.89 -1.95 2.57
C LEU A 83 3.76 -2.88 2.07
N GLY A 84 3.13 -2.53 0.95
CA GLY A 84 2.14 -3.40 0.31
C GLY A 84 2.74 -4.67 -0.28
N VAL A 85 4.04 -4.68 -0.59
CA VAL A 85 4.78 -5.87 -1.04
C VAL A 85 5.11 -6.84 0.09
N ALA A 86 4.99 -6.39 1.34
CA ALA A 86 5.42 -7.08 2.55
C ALA A 86 4.28 -7.38 3.54
N PRO A 87 3.19 -8.11 3.12
CA PRO A 87 2.04 -8.38 3.97
C PRO A 87 2.35 -9.48 5.00
N LEU A 88 2.78 -9.07 6.18
CA LEU A 88 3.25 -9.97 7.24
C LEU A 88 2.15 -10.94 7.71
N GLY A 89 2.31 -12.22 7.42
CA GLY A 89 1.41 -13.28 7.87
C GLY A 89 0.10 -13.40 7.11
N ALA A 90 -0.05 -12.76 5.94
CA ALA A 90 -1.24 -12.95 5.12
C ALA A 90 -1.35 -14.41 4.66
N SER A 91 -2.52 -15.03 4.86
CA SER A 91 -2.77 -16.41 4.43
C SER A 91 -2.67 -16.52 2.90
N SER A 92 -2.01 -17.56 2.42
CA SER A 92 -2.01 -17.95 1.00
C SER A 92 -2.95 -19.13 0.70
N GLY A 93 -3.67 -19.61 1.70
CA GLY A 93 -4.52 -20.81 1.65
C GLY A 93 -3.82 -22.06 2.16
N ASP A 94 -4.60 -23.14 2.40
CA ASP A 94 -4.12 -24.46 2.87
C ASP A 94 -3.21 -24.43 4.11
N GLY A 95 -3.47 -23.49 5.02
CA GLY A 95 -2.65 -23.31 6.23
C GLY A 95 -1.26 -22.72 5.96
N ARG A 96 -1.02 -22.20 4.78
CA ARG A 96 0.21 -21.52 4.38
C ARG A 96 0.05 -20.01 4.42
N TYR A 97 1.18 -19.32 4.40
CA TYR A 97 1.27 -17.86 4.39
C TYR A 97 2.13 -17.40 3.22
N PHE A 98 1.90 -16.17 2.76
CA PHE A 98 2.72 -15.60 1.70
C PHE A 98 4.17 -15.49 2.14
N PRO A 99 5.11 -15.79 1.22
CA PRO A 99 6.52 -15.48 1.42
C PRO A 99 6.70 -13.97 1.63
N LEU A 100 7.66 -13.60 2.44
CA LEU A 100 7.86 -12.23 2.89
C LEU A 100 8.91 -11.53 2.05
N ASP A 101 8.50 -10.55 1.28
CA ASP A 101 9.37 -9.47 0.83
C ASP A 101 9.53 -8.46 1.96
N HIS A 102 10.51 -7.57 1.94
CA HIS A 102 10.73 -6.62 3.03
C HIS A 102 11.14 -5.22 2.57
N ASP A 103 11.48 -5.02 1.30
CA ASP A 103 11.88 -3.72 0.79
C ASP A 103 10.96 -3.24 -0.32
N GLU A 104 10.62 -1.95 -0.29
CA GLU A 104 9.77 -1.30 -1.28
C GLU A 104 10.33 0.07 -1.68
N TYR A 105 10.23 0.39 -2.97
CA TYR A 105 10.75 1.63 -3.57
C TYR A 105 9.62 2.47 -4.15
N ILE A 106 9.12 3.43 -3.37
CA ILE A 106 8.03 4.30 -3.79
C ILE A 106 8.54 5.43 -4.68
N GLN A 107 8.02 5.53 -5.88
CA GLN A 107 8.33 6.61 -6.81
C GLN A 107 7.69 7.93 -6.39
N ILE A 108 8.49 8.97 -6.24
CA ILE A 108 8.04 10.34 -5.97
C ILE A 108 8.55 11.24 -7.10
N PRO A 109 7.68 11.63 -8.05
CA PRO A 109 8.08 12.56 -9.11
C PRO A 109 8.65 13.86 -8.54
N GLY A 110 9.71 14.40 -9.14
CA GLY A 110 10.37 15.60 -8.63
C GLY A 110 9.44 16.82 -8.52
N ARG A 111 8.39 16.90 -9.34
CA ARG A 111 7.37 17.95 -9.24
C ARG A 111 6.47 17.83 -7.98
N THR A 112 6.49 16.69 -7.31
CA THR A 112 5.67 16.40 -6.12
C THR A 112 6.48 16.44 -4.82
N LEU A 113 7.77 16.74 -4.89
CA LEU A 113 8.63 16.87 -3.72
C LEU A 113 9.49 18.13 -3.81
N ALA A 114 9.08 19.18 -3.14
CA ALA A 114 9.78 20.45 -3.04
C ALA A 114 10.40 20.64 -1.65
N PRO A 115 11.47 21.43 -1.50
CA PRO A 115 12.00 21.77 -0.19
C PRO A 115 11.01 22.60 0.63
N LEU A 116 10.83 22.25 1.89
CA LEU A 116 10.18 23.06 2.92
C LEU A 116 11.23 23.38 4.00
N GLU A 117 11.44 24.67 4.29
CA GLU A 117 12.51 25.11 5.22
C GLU A 117 13.89 24.53 4.85
N GLY A 118 14.19 24.47 3.56
CA GLY A 118 15.46 23.95 3.04
C GLY A 118 15.62 22.43 3.15
N ARG A 119 14.57 21.66 3.45
CA ARG A 119 14.60 20.20 3.57
C ARG A 119 13.50 19.55 2.74
N TYR A 120 13.78 18.41 2.11
CA TYR A 120 12.70 17.56 1.60
C TYR A 120 11.98 16.93 2.78
N GLN A 121 10.66 16.95 2.74
CA GLN A 121 9.84 16.43 3.83
C GLN A 121 8.83 15.40 3.32
N VAL A 122 8.86 14.22 3.95
CA VAL A 122 7.94 13.10 3.72
C VAL A 122 7.25 12.76 5.03
N ARG A 123 6.02 12.29 4.93
CA ARG A 123 5.23 11.77 6.05
C ARG A 123 4.82 10.36 5.72
N ILE A 124 4.92 9.47 6.71
CA ILE A 124 4.33 8.14 6.67
C ILE A 124 3.30 8.10 7.79
N THR A 125 2.04 7.76 7.47
CA THR A 125 0.92 7.80 8.42
C THR A 125 0.15 6.49 8.43
N GLU A 126 -0.33 6.10 9.62
CA GLU A 126 -1.19 4.94 9.79
C GLU A 126 -2.65 5.38 9.82
N GLU A 127 -3.31 5.26 8.70
CA GLU A 127 -4.69 5.72 8.52
C GLU A 127 -5.74 4.65 8.86
N LEU A 128 -5.32 3.40 8.95
CA LEU A 128 -6.18 2.26 9.20
C LEU A 128 -5.76 1.51 10.48
N ARG A 129 -5.82 0.18 10.49
CA ARG A 129 -5.60 -0.63 11.72
C ARG A 129 -4.34 -1.49 11.69
N GLU A 130 -3.46 -1.24 10.75
CA GLU A 130 -2.23 -1.99 10.59
C GLU A 130 -1.25 -1.73 11.73
N VAL A 131 -0.30 -2.65 11.83
CA VAL A 131 0.94 -2.46 12.59
C VAL A 131 2.08 -2.52 11.61
N SER A 132 2.85 -1.44 11.50
CA SER A 132 4.02 -1.42 10.63
C SER A 132 5.30 -1.48 11.43
N TYR A 133 6.27 -2.20 10.89
CA TYR A 133 7.60 -2.45 11.46
C TYR A 133 8.62 -1.88 10.47
N LEU A 134 8.99 -0.61 10.65
CA LEU A 134 9.92 0.09 9.76
C LEU A 134 11.35 -0.07 10.28
N ASP A 135 12.22 -0.73 9.53
CA ASP A 135 13.63 -0.95 9.89
C ASP A 135 14.56 0.07 9.25
N GLN A 136 14.31 0.42 7.98
CA GLN A 136 15.07 1.48 7.32
C GLN A 136 14.17 2.37 6.46
N VAL A 137 14.44 3.68 6.45
CA VAL A 137 13.81 4.61 5.51
C VAL A 137 14.84 5.58 4.96
N ARG A 138 14.99 5.61 3.63
CA ARG A 138 15.89 6.52 2.91
C ARG A 138 15.18 7.19 1.76
N LEU A 139 15.49 8.46 1.50
CA LEU A 139 15.13 9.11 0.26
C LEU A 139 16.31 8.99 -0.71
N ILE A 140 16.07 8.55 -1.92
CA ILE A 140 17.09 8.43 -2.97
C ILE A 140 16.77 9.44 -4.06
N ALA A 141 17.65 10.42 -4.26
CA ALA A 141 17.55 11.29 -5.43
C ALA A 141 17.99 10.53 -6.68
N VAL A 142 17.16 10.58 -7.70
CA VAL A 142 17.35 9.92 -8.99
C VAL A 142 17.52 11.01 -10.04
N ASP A 143 18.77 11.34 -10.36
CA ASP A 143 19.08 12.29 -11.42
C ASP A 143 19.21 11.56 -12.75
N HIS A 144 18.55 12.04 -13.78
CA HIS A 144 18.52 11.41 -15.09
C HIS A 144 18.24 12.42 -16.22
N PRO A 145 18.55 12.10 -17.49
CA PRO A 145 18.21 12.94 -18.63
C PRO A 145 16.72 13.31 -18.65
N ALA A 146 16.40 14.57 -18.92
CA ALA A 146 15.04 15.10 -18.81
C ALA A 146 14.04 14.45 -19.80
N HIS A 147 14.53 13.88 -20.92
CA HIS A 147 13.71 13.17 -21.89
C HIS A 147 13.31 11.76 -21.46
N LEU A 148 13.97 11.19 -20.44
CA LEU A 148 13.64 9.87 -19.91
C LEU A 148 12.63 9.98 -18.77
N GLU A 149 11.78 8.97 -18.66
CA GLU A 149 11.02 8.65 -17.45
C GLU A 149 11.65 7.42 -16.79
N ILE A 150 11.67 7.40 -15.47
CA ILE A 150 12.29 6.30 -14.72
C ILE A 150 11.20 5.54 -13.98
N PHE A 151 11.24 4.21 -14.07
CA PHE A 151 10.35 3.30 -13.36
C PHE A 151 11.14 2.23 -12.63
N THR A 152 10.62 1.75 -11.50
CA THR A 152 11.17 0.60 -10.78
C THR A 152 10.52 -0.70 -11.26
N ASN A 153 11.17 -1.82 -10.97
CA ASN A 153 10.56 -3.16 -11.13
C ASN A 153 9.83 -3.64 -9.86
N ASP A 154 9.68 -2.75 -8.89
CA ASP A 154 9.04 -3.02 -7.61
C ASP A 154 7.56 -3.36 -7.77
N LYS A 155 7.12 -4.47 -7.13
CA LYS A 155 5.77 -5.01 -7.25
C LYS A 155 5.56 -6.17 -6.28
N PHE A 156 4.32 -6.42 -5.88
CA PHE A 156 3.97 -7.65 -5.18
C PHE A 156 4.14 -8.85 -6.13
N LYS A 157 4.92 -9.84 -5.71
CA LYS A 157 5.24 -11.02 -6.51
C LYS A 157 5.65 -12.19 -5.60
N SER A 158 5.39 -13.42 -6.05
CA SER A 158 5.97 -14.61 -5.43
C SER A 158 7.49 -14.70 -5.67
N PRO A 159 8.25 -15.38 -4.80
CA PRO A 159 9.69 -15.56 -5.01
C PRO A 159 10.03 -16.20 -6.38
N PRO A 160 11.16 -15.84 -6.99
CA PRO A 160 12.14 -14.88 -6.46
C PRO A 160 11.58 -13.46 -6.50
N PHE A 161 11.80 -12.72 -5.41
CA PHE A 161 11.39 -11.32 -5.33
C PHE A 161 12.13 -10.46 -6.37
N PRO A 162 11.56 -9.32 -6.79
CA PRO A 162 12.21 -8.45 -7.75
C PRO A 162 13.45 -7.79 -7.13
N GLU A 163 14.63 -8.06 -7.65
CA GLU A 163 15.80 -7.27 -7.29
C GLU A 163 15.61 -5.82 -7.78
N PHE A 164 16.06 -4.84 -6.99
CA PHE A 164 15.97 -3.43 -7.34
C PHE A 164 16.58 -3.15 -8.71
N ARG A 165 15.76 -2.63 -9.62
CA ARG A 165 16.16 -2.26 -10.98
C ARG A 165 15.38 -1.05 -11.47
N LEU A 166 16.05 -0.20 -12.26
CA LEU A 166 15.42 0.93 -12.92
C LEU A 166 15.28 0.69 -14.42
N PHE A 167 14.15 1.12 -14.95
CA PHE A 167 13.85 1.16 -16.38
C PHE A 167 13.78 2.62 -16.82
N GLY A 168 14.56 2.96 -17.86
CA GLY A 168 14.47 4.26 -18.53
C GLY A 168 13.56 4.18 -19.75
N VAL A 169 12.60 5.06 -19.83
CA VAL A 169 11.61 5.13 -20.92
C VAL A 169 11.75 6.47 -21.63
N GLY A 170 12.26 6.45 -22.86
CA GLY A 170 12.32 7.63 -23.74
C GLY A 170 11.08 7.74 -24.63
N ARG A 171 10.52 6.60 -25.03
CA ARG A 171 9.35 6.53 -25.88
C ARG A 171 8.30 5.58 -25.31
N ARG A 172 7.07 6.04 -25.25
CA ARG A 172 5.90 5.21 -24.90
C ARG A 172 5.26 4.68 -26.19
N ILE A 173 5.05 3.38 -26.25
CA ILE A 173 4.31 2.72 -27.32
C ILE A 173 3.00 2.23 -26.71
N HIS A 174 1.92 2.94 -26.96
CA HIS A 174 0.60 2.55 -26.49
C HIS A 174 0.04 1.41 -27.35
N PRO A 175 -0.83 0.54 -26.80
CA PRO A 175 -1.53 -0.46 -27.59
C PRO A 175 -2.42 0.24 -28.63
N ALA A 176 -2.51 -0.35 -29.81
CA ALA A 176 -3.43 0.06 -30.88
C ALA A 176 -4.84 -0.48 -30.62
N ARG A 177 -4.95 -1.57 -29.85
CA ARG A 177 -6.21 -2.21 -29.46
C ARG A 177 -6.06 -2.82 -28.08
N ALA A 178 -7.13 -2.73 -27.27
CA ALA A 178 -7.21 -3.41 -25.98
C ALA A 178 -8.62 -3.98 -25.80
N LEU A 179 -8.71 -5.27 -25.48
CA LEU A 179 -9.98 -5.95 -25.26
C LEU A 179 -10.00 -6.60 -23.87
N ASP A 180 -11.14 -6.52 -23.20
CA ASP A 180 -11.40 -7.34 -22.02
C ASP A 180 -11.74 -8.79 -22.42
N HIS A 181 -11.96 -9.66 -21.43
CA HIS A 181 -12.29 -11.08 -21.64
C HIS A 181 -13.68 -11.31 -22.28
N HIS A 182 -14.54 -10.31 -22.32
CA HIS A 182 -15.82 -10.31 -23.05
C HIS A 182 -15.66 -9.82 -24.51
N GLY A 183 -14.49 -9.30 -24.87
CA GLY A 183 -14.22 -8.74 -26.19
C GLY A 183 -14.63 -7.27 -26.33
N HIS A 184 -14.94 -6.57 -25.24
CA HIS A 184 -15.23 -5.14 -25.28
C HIS A 184 -13.96 -4.34 -25.44
N ASP A 185 -14.03 -3.25 -26.20
CA ASP A 185 -12.92 -2.30 -26.33
C ASP A 185 -12.75 -1.50 -25.06
N VAL A 186 -11.60 -1.69 -24.38
CA VAL A 186 -11.21 -0.99 -23.16
C VAL A 186 -10.02 -0.05 -23.35
N LEU A 187 -9.60 0.13 -24.61
CA LEU A 187 -8.44 0.96 -24.94
C LEU A 187 -8.51 2.38 -24.35
N PRO A 188 -9.63 3.11 -24.40
CA PRO A 188 -9.70 4.45 -23.83
C PRO A 188 -9.38 4.52 -22.35
N GLY A 189 -9.71 3.49 -21.58
CA GLY A 189 -9.49 3.41 -20.12
C GLY A 189 -8.06 3.04 -19.71
N ILE A 190 -7.15 2.77 -20.66
CA ILE A 190 -5.76 2.36 -20.36
C ILE A 190 -4.68 3.21 -21.06
N LEU A 191 -5.07 4.34 -21.62
CA LEU A 191 -4.13 5.23 -22.32
C LEU A 191 -3.51 6.31 -21.43
N ALA A 192 -4.18 6.68 -20.34
CA ALA A 192 -3.75 7.80 -19.49
C ALA A 192 -3.94 7.47 -18.01
N ARG A 193 -3.09 8.05 -17.15
CA ARG A 193 -3.25 7.97 -15.70
C ARG A 193 -4.30 8.99 -15.22
N ASP A 194 -5.57 8.67 -15.45
CA ASP A 194 -6.70 9.56 -15.14
C ASP A 194 -7.63 8.97 -14.06
N ARG A 195 -7.28 7.78 -13.53
CA ARG A 195 -8.04 7.04 -12.52
C ARG A 195 -9.40 6.55 -13.04
N VAL A 196 -9.51 6.32 -14.33
CA VAL A 196 -10.62 5.61 -14.97
C VAL A 196 -10.13 4.20 -15.28
N TYR A 197 -10.72 3.20 -14.61
CA TYR A 197 -10.24 1.83 -14.66
C TYR A 197 -11.24 0.93 -15.36
N PRO A 198 -10.89 0.22 -16.44
CA PRO A 198 -11.67 -0.90 -16.93
C PRO A 198 -11.79 -1.97 -15.83
N GLY A 199 -12.97 -2.48 -15.61
CA GLY A 199 -13.22 -3.41 -14.52
C GLY A 199 -14.52 -4.21 -14.71
N ASP A 200 -14.88 -4.49 -15.98
CA ASP A 200 -16.06 -5.27 -16.33
C ASP A 200 -15.79 -6.78 -16.18
N PHE A 201 -15.48 -7.18 -14.95
CA PHE A 201 -15.40 -8.57 -14.54
C PHE A 201 -16.33 -8.81 -13.34
N ARG A 202 -16.92 -9.99 -13.30
CA ARG A 202 -17.80 -10.39 -12.21
C ARG A 202 -16.95 -10.64 -10.95
N ARG A 203 -17.26 -9.92 -9.88
CA ARG A 203 -16.66 -10.18 -8.56
C ARG A 203 -17.36 -11.36 -7.91
N ASN A 204 -16.60 -12.37 -7.51
CA ASN A 204 -17.12 -13.48 -6.73
C ASN A 204 -17.28 -13.06 -5.28
N TRP A 205 -16.29 -12.31 -4.74
CA TRP A 205 -16.29 -11.70 -3.40
C TRP A 205 -15.16 -10.66 -3.27
N ALA A 206 -14.85 -10.20 -2.04
CA ALA A 206 -13.85 -9.14 -1.83
C ALA A 206 -12.47 -9.54 -2.38
N GLY A 207 -11.98 -8.81 -3.35
CA GLY A 207 -10.67 -8.99 -3.99
C GLY A 207 -10.58 -10.13 -5.02
N VAL A 208 -11.58 -11.01 -5.11
CA VAL A 208 -11.61 -12.16 -6.04
C VAL A 208 -12.67 -11.95 -7.12
N ALA A 209 -12.26 -12.09 -8.35
CA ALA A 209 -13.12 -12.05 -9.53
C ALA A 209 -13.19 -13.42 -10.22
N GLU A 210 -14.02 -13.53 -11.24
CA GLU A 210 -13.89 -14.62 -12.21
C GLU A 210 -12.53 -14.55 -12.91
N LEU A 211 -12.09 -15.66 -13.48
CA LEU A 211 -10.88 -15.65 -14.30
C LEU A 211 -11.13 -14.75 -15.51
N HIS A 212 -10.33 -13.70 -15.65
CA HIS A 212 -10.48 -12.71 -16.70
C HIS A 212 -9.15 -12.38 -17.35
N SER A 213 -9.21 -11.80 -18.55
CA SER A 213 -8.02 -11.40 -19.28
C SER A 213 -8.14 -9.97 -19.82
N LEU A 214 -6.98 -9.36 -20.05
CA LEU A 214 -6.81 -8.12 -20.80
C LEU A 214 -5.89 -8.41 -21.98
N ASP A 215 -6.42 -8.30 -23.20
CA ASP A 215 -5.70 -8.50 -24.45
C ASP A 215 -5.24 -7.18 -25.03
N LEU A 216 -3.95 -7.04 -25.25
CA LEU A 216 -3.29 -5.81 -25.72
C LEU A 216 -2.60 -6.10 -27.06
N ASP A 217 -2.89 -5.32 -28.10
CA ASP A 217 -2.21 -5.39 -29.38
C ASP A 217 -1.45 -4.09 -29.62
N PHE A 218 -0.12 -4.18 -29.64
CA PHE A 218 0.76 -3.02 -29.86
C PHE A 218 1.11 -2.78 -31.35
N GLY A 219 0.60 -3.63 -32.24
CA GLY A 219 0.90 -3.58 -33.65
C GLY A 219 2.29 -4.14 -34.00
N PRO A 220 2.53 -4.43 -35.30
CA PRO A 220 3.72 -5.16 -35.74
C PRO A 220 5.03 -4.35 -35.63
N ASP A 221 4.92 -3.04 -35.50
CA ASP A 221 6.07 -2.13 -35.43
C ASP A 221 6.55 -1.85 -34.01
N ALA A 222 5.83 -2.34 -33.01
CA ALA A 222 6.21 -2.17 -31.62
C ALA A 222 7.38 -3.09 -31.25
N ALA A 223 8.34 -2.55 -30.51
CA ALA A 223 9.46 -3.31 -29.94
C ALA A 223 10.12 -4.26 -30.96
N ARG A 224 10.48 -3.74 -32.14
CA ARG A 224 11.14 -4.52 -33.22
C ARG A 224 12.46 -5.15 -32.80
N GLY A 225 13.12 -4.58 -31.79
CA GLY A 225 14.29 -5.17 -31.14
C GLY A 225 13.91 -6.27 -30.16
N ASN A 226 14.92 -6.97 -29.63
CA ASN A 226 14.71 -8.02 -28.63
C ASN A 226 14.48 -7.46 -27.21
N ARG A 227 14.61 -6.16 -27.01
CA ARG A 227 14.42 -5.48 -25.72
C ARG A 227 13.02 -4.88 -25.65
N ALA A 228 12.31 -5.16 -24.57
CA ALA A 228 11.02 -4.55 -24.30
C ALA A 228 10.76 -4.54 -22.80
N ALA A 229 10.10 -3.50 -22.31
CA ALA A 229 9.48 -3.48 -21.00
C ALA A 229 8.01 -3.06 -21.12
N LEU A 230 7.15 -3.76 -20.43
CA LEU A 230 5.74 -3.39 -20.26
C LEU A 230 5.63 -2.59 -18.97
N ILE A 231 5.12 -1.38 -19.09
CA ILE A 231 4.89 -0.46 -17.95
C ILE A 231 3.40 -0.38 -17.70
N LEU A 232 3.00 -0.68 -16.48
CA LEU A 232 1.58 -0.75 -16.09
C LEU A 232 1.36 0.07 -14.83
N SER A 233 0.46 1.04 -14.92
CA SER A 233 -0.04 1.78 -13.75
C SER A 233 -1.41 1.22 -13.37
N GLY A 234 -1.61 0.94 -12.09
CA GLY A 234 -2.86 0.36 -11.63
C GLY A 234 -2.88 0.18 -10.11
N TRP A 235 -3.88 -0.53 -9.63
CA TRP A 235 -4.04 -0.86 -8.22
C TRP A 235 -4.76 -2.20 -8.06
N VAL A 236 -4.67 -2.79 -6.88
CA VAL A 236 -5.39 -4.02 -6.52
C VAL A 236 -6.41 -3.72 -5.43
N ASP A 237 -7.62 -4.28 -5.57
CA ASP A 237 -8.69 -4.13 -4.59
C ASP A 237 -8.74 -5.38 -3.71
N TRP A 238 -8.56 -5.20 -2.38
CA TRP A 238 -8.62 -6.27 -1.40
C TRP A 238 -7.68 -7.46 -1.64
N ALA A 239 -6.42 -7.28 -1.39
CA ALA A 239 -5.42 -8.34 -1.40
C ALA A 239 -4.96 -8.63 0.04
N ASP A 240 -5.89 -9.04 0.92
CA ASP A 240 -5.64 -9.41 2.31
C ASP A 240 -5.70 -10.92 2.54
N GLY A 241 -5.38 -11.36 3.75
CA GLY A 241 -5.39 -12.79 4.11
C GLY A 241 -6.73 -13.48 3.88
N SER A 242 -7.84 -12.78 4.12
CA SER A 242 -9.20 -13.32 3.86
C SER A 242 -9.48 -13.47 2.38
N THR A 243 -9.03 -12.54 1.53
CA THR A 243 -9.15 -12.61 0.08
C THR A 243 -8.45 -13.86 -0.45
N PHE A 244 -7.22 -14.05 -0.08
CA PHE A 244 -6.38 -15.15 -0.57
C PHE A 244 -6.84 -16.52 -0.06
N LEU A 245 -7.18 -16.60 1.24
CA LEU A 245 -7.72 -17.84 1.81
C LEU A 245 -9.00 -18.26 1.13
N GLY A 246 -9.90 -17.31 0.88
CA GLY A 246 -11.13 -17.64 0.24
C GLY A 246 -10.98 -18.04 -1.23
N ALA A 247 -10.10 -17.40 -1.99
CA ALA A 247 -9.76 -17.85 -3.33
C ALA A 247 -9.28 -19.32 -3.33
N ALA A 248 -8.45 -19.70 -2.34
CA ALA A 248 -8.00 -21.08 -2.19
C ALA A 248 -9.13 -22.06 -1.84
N GLN A 249 -10.20 -21.60 -1.18
CA GLN A 249 -11.35 -22.43 -0.78
C GLN A 249 -12.42 -22.58 -1.86
N GLU A 250 -12.46 -21.73 -2.88
CA GLU A 250 -13.48 -21.78 -3.95
C GLU A 250 -13.40 -23.03 -4.86
N GLY A 251 -12.35 -23.83 -4.78
CA GLY A 251 -12.22 -25.09 -5.52
C GLY A 251 -12.03 -24.94 -7.04
N ASN A 252 -12.06 -23.74 -7.59
CA ASN A 252 -11.96 -23.43 -9.03
C ASN A 252 -10.51 -23.09 -9.46
N GLY A 253 -9.51 -23.80 -8.96
CA GLY A 253 -8.10 -23.56 -9.31
C GLY A 253 -7.34 -22.63 -8.38
N GLY A 254 -7.98 -22.12 -7.31
CA GLY A 254 -7.34 -21.29 -6.31
C GLY A 254 -7.04 -19.87 -6.76
N LEU A 255 -6.06 -19.23 -6.11
CA LEU A 255 -5.59 -17.90 -6.46
C LEU A 255 -4.76 -17.94 -7.75
N VAL A 256 -5.14 -17.15 -8.72
CA VAL A 256 -4.40 -16.97 -9.98
C VAL A 256 -3.77 -15.57 -9.98
N LEU A 257 -2.49 -15.50 -9.57
CA LEU A 257 -1.71 -14.27 -9.68
C LEU A 257 -1.59 -13.84 -11.15
N PRO A 258 -1.44 -12.53 -11.44
CA PRO A 258 -1.35 -12.07 -12.82
C PRO A 258 -0.19 -12.73 -13.57
N TYR A 259 -0.51 -13.45 -14.64
CA TYR A 259 0.46 -14.05 -15.55
C TYR A 259 0.34 -13.49 -16.96
N LEU A 260 1.40 -13.64 -17.77
CA LEU A 260 1.49 -13.00 -19.06
C LEU A 260 1.71 -14.02 -20.17
N GLN A 261 0.91 -13.88 -21.22
CA GLN A 261 0.98 -14.68 -22.43
C GLN A 261 1.29 -13.82 -23.66
N VAL A 262 1.94 -14.43 -24.64
CA VAL A 262 2.18 -13.86 -25.99
C VAL A 262 1.79 -14.88 -27.07
N ARG A 263 1.68 -14.42 -28.32
CA ARG A 263 1.40 -15.32 -29.47
C ARG A 263 2.66 -16.04 -29.93
N ASP A 264 2.55 -17.37 -30.13
CA ASP A 264 3.56 -18.14 -30.83
C ASP A 264 3.42 -18.00 -32.36
N ALA A 265 4.32 -18.64 -33.12
CA ALA A 265 4.31 -18.59 -34.58
C ALA A 265 3.03 -19.20 -35.23
N SER A 266 2.27 -20.03 -34.49
CA SER A 266 0.99 -20.57 -34.91
C SER A 266 -0.20 -19.71 -34.50
N GLY A 267 0.03 -18.58 -33.85
CA GLY A 267 -1.00 -17.67 -33.36
C GLY A 267 -1.65 -18.11 -32.05
N ARG A 268 -1.14 -19.13 -31.36
CA ARG A 268 -1.67 -19.59 -30.07
C ARG A 268 -1.06 -18.81 -28.92
N TRP A 269 -1.83 -18.60 -27.87
CA TRP A 269 -1.34 -18.01 -26.63
C TRP A 269 -0.39 -18.96 -25.89
N GLN A 270 0.77 -18.46 -25.48
CA GLN A 270 1.78 -19.17 -24.69
C GLN A 270 2.16 -18.35 -23.48
N THR A 271 2.14 -18.97 -22.29
CA THR A 271 2.59 -18.30 -21.08
C THR A 271 4.10 -18.15 -21.12
N VAL A 272 4.56 -16.92 -20.94
CA VAL A 272 6.00 -16.57 -20.94
C VAL A 272 6.47 -15.99 -19.60
N ILE A 273 5.53 -15.59 -18.74
CA ILE A 273 5.77 -15.15 -17.37
C ILE A 273 4.63 -15.70 -16.52
N GLU A 274 4.92 -16.65 -15.63
CA GLU A 274 3.94 -17.31 -14.76
C GLU A 274 3.41 -16.42 -13.64
N ASP A 275 4.23 -15.49 -13.16
CA ASP A 275 3.89 -14.46 -12.18
C ASP A 275 4.58 -13.17 -12.59
N MET A 276 3.83 -12.25 -13.18
CA MET A 276 4.36 -10.95 -13.59
C MET A 276 4.38 -9.93 -12.45
N GLY A 277 3.78 -10.27 -11.32
CA GLY A 277 3.52 -9.37 -10.22
C GLY A 277 2.36 -8.41 -10.47
N MET A 278 2.01 -7.66 -9.45
CA MET A 278 0.92 -6.67 -9.47
C MET A 278 1.28 -5.44 -8.63
N PRO A 279 0.58 -4.30 -8.83
CA PRO A 279 0.70 -3.17 -7.93
C PRO A 279 0.31 -3.59 -6.51
N ALA A 280 1.11 -3.23 -5.52
CA ALA A 280 0.82 -3.56 -4.13
C ALA A 280 -0.02 -2.45 -3.48
N GLY A 281 -1.32 -2.68 -3.29
CA GLY A 281 -2.22 -1.74 -2.62
C GLY A 281 -2.71 -0.60 -3.51
N LYS A 282 -2.46 0.65 -3.11
CA LYS A 282 -2.89 1.89 -3.79
C LYS A 282 -2.22 2.05 -5.16
N PRO A 283 -2.70 2.99 -6.02
CA PRO A 283 -2.17 3.15 -7.36
C PRO A 283 -0.65 3.32 -7.41
N LYS A 284 0.00 2.39 -8.09
CA LYS A 284 1.44 2.34 -8.34
C LYS A 284 1.71 2.01 -9.80
N THR A 285 2.96 2.19 -10.22
CA THR A 285 3.41 1.78 -11.55
C THR A 285 4.45 0.67 -11.39
N ILE A 286 4.23 -0.44 -12.07
CA ILE A 286 5.14 -1.57 -12.13
C ILE A 286 5.76 -1.68 -13.51
N ALA A 287 6.96 -2.26 -13.59
CA ALA A 287 7.63 -2.61 -14.83
C ALA A 287 7.82 -4.13 -14.93
N VAL A 288 7.58 -4.66 -16.13
CA VAL A 288 7.75 -6.09 -16.47
C VAL A 288 8.73 -6.20 -17.62
N ASP A 289 9.85 -6.88 -17.42
CA ASP A 289 10.85 -7.10 -18.48
C ASP A 289 10.38 -8.16 -19.46
N LEU A 290 10.14 -7.76 -20.70
CA LEU A 290 9.74 -8.63 -21.80
C LEU A 290 10.87 -8.93 -22.77
N THR A 291 12.12 -8.61 -22.40
CA THR A 291 13.30 -8.85 -23.24
C THR A 291 13.40 -10.34 -23.58
N GLY A 292 13.36 -10.66 -24.88
CA GLY A 292 13.42 -12.04 -25.36
C GLY A 292 12.15 -12.88 -25.11
N LYS A 293 11.03 -12.28 -24.69
CA LYS A 293 9.81 -13.01 -24.37
C LYS A 293 8.82 -13.16 -25.53
N PHE A 294 8.92 -12.36 -26.57
CA PHE A 294 8.08 -12.52 -27.75
C PHE A 294 8.49 -13.77 -28.57
N LEU A 295 7.53 -14.64 -28.85
CA LEU A 295 7.75 -15.94 -29.52
C LEU A 295 7.50 -15.88 -31.03
N SER A 296 7.02 -14.76 -31.55
CA SER A 296 6.75 -14.53 -32.96
C SER A 296 6.91 -13.05 -33.33
N ALA A 297 6.50 -12.69 -34.54
CA ALA A 297 6.42 -11.29 -34.96
C ALA A 297 5.23 -10.54 -34.33
N SER A 298 4.26 -11.26 -33.75
CA SER A 298 3.14 -10.65 -33.05
C SER A 298 3.63 -9.85 -31.83
N ARG A 299 2.97 -8.74 -31.56
CA ARG A 299 3.16 -7.90 -30.38
C ARG A 299 1.87 -7.86 -29.56
N GLU A 300 1.12 -8.96 -29.60
CA GLU A 300 -0.02 -9.18 -28.75
C GLU A 300 0.41 -9.75 -27.39
N ILE A 301 -0.13 -9.18 -26.33
CA ILE A 301 0.10 -9.57 -24.95
C ILE A 301 -1.27 -9.83 -24.31
N ARG A 302 -1.37 -10.90 -23.53
CA ARG A 302 -2.54 -11.19 -22.69
C ARG A 302 -2.12 -11.26 -21.23
N ILE A 303 -2.79 -10.52 -20.38
CA ILE A 303 -2.65 -10.58 -18.93
C ILE A 303 -3.88 -11.32 -18.39
N VAL A 304 -3.66 -12.34 -17.55
CA VAL A 304 -4.75 -13.19 -17.01
C VAL A 304 -4.62 -13.25 -15.49
N THR A 305 -5.74 -13.11 -14.78
CA THR A 305 -5.82 -13.23 -13.32
C THR A 305 -7.26 -13.48 -12.87
N ASN A 306 -7.45 -13.92 -11.62
CA ASN A 306 -8.75 -13.90 -10.95
C ASN A 306 -8.78 -12.92 -9.76
N LEU A 307 -7.81 -12.01 -9.68
CA LEU A 307 -7.80 -10.91 -8.69
C LEU A 307 -8.45 -9.65 -9.27
N CYS A 308 -8.97 -8.82 -8.39
CA CYS A 308 -9.50 -7.50 -8.76
C CYS A 308 -8.35 -6.50 -8.98
N VAL A 309 -7.59 -6.68 -10.07
CA VAL A 309 -6.52 -5.78 -10.48
C VAL A 309 -7.07 -4.81 -11.54
N TYR A 310 -6.89 -3.52 -11.31
CA TYR A 310 -7.39 -2.45 -12.16
C TYR A 310 -6.24 -1.69 -12.78
N TRP A 311 -6.20 -1.65 -14.11
CA TRP A 311 -5.18 -0.93 -14.87
C TRP A 311 -5.69 0.43 -15.32
N ASP A 312 -4.84 1.44 -15.21
CA ASP A 312 -5.11 2.85 -15.55
C ASP A 312 -4.35 3.26 -16.83
N GLN A 313 -3.04 2.96 -16.87
CA GLN A 313 -2.23 3.23 -18.05
C GLN A 313 -1.30 2.06 -18.34
N ILE A 314 -1.26 1.63 -19.62
CA ILE A 314 -0.36 0.58 -20.07
C ILE A 314 0.35 1.03 -21.36
N PHE A 315 1.66 0.80 -21.42
CA PHE A 315 2.44 1.01 -22.62
C PHE A 315 3.69 0.10 -22.63
N LEU A 316 4.22 -0.16 -23.83
CA LEU A 316 5.54 -0.76 -24.03
C LEU A 316 6.60 0.33 -24.16
N SER A 317 7.84 -0.02 -23.79
CA SER A 317 9.04 0.70 -24.19
C SER A 317 10.06 -0.28 -24.74
N ASP A 318 10.72 0.10 -25.82
CA ASP A 318 11.81 -0.64 -26.47
C ASP A 318 13.21 -0.04 -26.16
N GLU A 319 13.23 1.07 -25.44
CA GLU A 319 14.44 1.78 -25.03
C GLU A 319 14.89 1.41 -23.60
N THR A 320 14.82 0.13 -23.25
CA THR A 320 15.10 -0.35 -21.89
C THR A 320 16.59 -0.59 -21.62
N ALA A 321 17.49 0.19 -22.23
CA ALA A 321 18.88 0.21 -21.79
C ALA A 321 18.94 0.65 -20.33
N ALA A 322 19.90 0.13 -19.55
CA ALA A 322 20.15 0.63 -18.21
C ALA A 322 20.24 2.17 -18.29
N PRO A 323 19.31 2.91 -17.68
CA PRO A 323 19.26 4.34 -17.90
C PRO A 323 20.54 4.97 -17.34
N GLN A 324 21.04 6.01 -18.02
CA GLN A 324 22.05 6.85 -17.42
C GLN A 324 21.41 7.57 -16.23
N VAL A 325 21.60 7.04 -15.04
CA VAL A 325 21.07 7.62 -13.79
C VAL A 325 22.20 7.83 -12.79
N ARG A 326 22.03 8.85 -11.96
CA ARG A 326 22.83 9.05 -10.77
C ARG A 326 21.95 8.91 -9.57
N LEU A 327 22.23 7.91 -8.75
CA LEU A 327 21.51 7.68 -7.49
C LEU A 327 22.30 8.29 -6.33
N THR A 328 21.64 9.14 -5.54
CA THR A 328 22.23 9.74 -4.34
C THR A 328 21.34 9.44 -3.14
N PRO A 329 21.69 8.44 -2.30
CA PRO A 329 20.96 8.15 -1.08
C PRO A 329 21.07 9.31 -0.09
N MET A 330 19.95 9.64 0.55
CA MET A 330 19.85 10.62 1.62
C MET A 330 19.23 9.93 2.82
N PRO A 331 19.99 9.69 3.89
CA PRO A 331 19.42 9.25 5.15
C PRO A 331 18.56 10.38 5.74
N ALA A 332 17.61 10.03 6.59
CA ALA A 332 16.82 11.00 7.31
C ALA A 332 17.73 11.84 8.23
N GLU A 333 17.68 13.16 8.09
CA GLU A 333 18.34 14.09 9.01
C GLU A 333 17.61 14.13 10.35
N THR A 334 16.27 14.05 10.30
CA THR A 334 15.39 13.88 11.47
C THR A 334 14.27 12.89 11.15
N ALA A 335 13.90 12.11 12.15
CA ALA A 335 12.73 11.24 12.11
C ALA A 335 11.99 11.34 13.44
N ASP A 336 10.81 11.93 13.45
CA ASP A 336 10.00 12.17 14.63
C ASP A 336 8.69 11.41 14.56
N LEU A 337 8.48 10.50 15.49
CA LEU A 337 7.25 9.74 15.63
C LEU A 337 6.29 10.44 16.59
N ARG A 338 5.02 10.56 16.20
CA ARG A 338 3.98 11.15 17.05
C ARG A 338 2.60 10.60 16.73
N PHE A 339 1.66 10.82 17.63
CA PHE A 339 0.24 10.70 17.28
C PHE A 339 -0.20 11.94 16.51
N ARG A 340 -0.83 11.73 15.35
CA ARG A 340 -1.41 12.80 14.56
C ARG A 340 -2.94 12.68 14.46
N GLY A 341 -3.46 11.47 14.46
CA GLY A 341 -4.82 11.15 14.07
C GLY A 341 -4.91 10.74 12.59
N PHE A 342 -6.10 10.79 12.03
CA PHE A 342 -6.48 10.18 10.77
C PHE A 342 -6.77 11.23 9.71
N SER A 343 -6.17 11.11 8.53
CA SER A 343 -6.47 11.97 7.39
C SER A 343 -7.88 11.72 6.89
N LYS A 344 -8.52 12.77 6.38
CA LYS A 344 -9.84 12.62 5.78
C LYS A 344 -9.74 11.83 4.47
N PRO A 345 -10.43 10.70 4.34
CA PRO A 345 -10.48 9.98 3.08
C PRO A 345 -11.33 10.75 2.05
N VAL A 346 -10.85 10.77 0.82
CA VAL A 346 -11.57 11.31 -0.33
C VAL A 346 -11.97 10.17 -1.23
N VAL A 347 -13.26 9.84 -1.20
CA VAL A 347 -13.86 8.76 -1.99
C VAL A 347 -14.60 9.36 -3.17
N HIS A 348 -14.22 8.96 -4.38
CA HIS A 348 -14.92 9.46 -5.58
C HIS A 348 -16.37 8.96 -5.59
N PRO A 349 -17.37 9.82 -5.88
CA PRO A 349 -18.78 9.48 -5.75
C PRO A 349 -19.22 8.29 -6.63
N GLU A 350 -18.66 8.17 -7.82
CA GLU A 350 -18.99 7.12 -8.78
C GLU A 350 -18.05 5.91 -8.69
N ARG A 351 -16.74 6.14 -8.75
CA ARG A 351 -15.73 5.06 -8.74
C ARG A 351 -15.52 4.47 -7.35
N LYS A 352 -15.75 5.25 -6.30
CA LYS A 352 -15.55 4.93 -4.87
C LYS A 352 -14.11 4.62 -4.51
N GLN A 353 -13.48 3.68 -5.13
CA GLN A 353 -12.10 3.25 -4.87
C GLN A 353 -11.21 3.43 -6.12
N PRO A 354 -9.89 3.57 -5.96
CA PRO A 354 -9.19 3.75 -4.70
C PRO A 354 -9.40 5.17 -4.16
N GLU A 355 -9.60 5.30 -2.86
CA GLU A 355 -9.65 6.59 -2.19
C GLU A 355 -8.26 7.23 -2.13
N THR A 356 -8.22 8.55 -1.92
CA THR A 356 -7.04 9.32 -1.52
C THR A 356 -7.27 9.94 -0.15
N PHE A 357 -6.26 10.62 0.39
CA PHE A 357 -6.33 11.20 1.72
C PHE A 357 -5.93 12.68 1.69
N GLU A 358 -6.70 13.52 2.40
CA GLU A 358 -6.36 14.92 2.62
C GLU A 358 -5.57 15.09 3.91
N TYR A 359 -4.27 15.31 3.79
CA TYR A 359 -3.38 15.44 4.94
C TYR A 359 -3.75 16.61 5.87
N THR A 360 -4.21 17.74 5.34
CA THR A 360 -4.54 18.94 6.10
C THR A 360 -5.76 18.80 7.00
N GLN A 361 -6.62 17.82 6.72
CA GLN A 361 -7.84 17.55 7.48
C GLN A 361 -7.65 16.27 8.33
N ALA A 362 -7.03 16.43 9.48
CA ALA A 362 -6.86 15.31 10.42
C ALA A 362 -8.00 15.26 11.45
N GLN A 363 -8.49 14.05 11.71
CA GLN A 363 -9.46 13.74 12.76
C GLN A 363 -8.74 13.01 13.90
N PRO A 364 -8.96 13.36 15.18
CA PRO A 364 -8.29 12.72 16.30
C PRO A 364 -8.86 11.36 16.68
N ALA A 365 -10.05 11.02 16.20
CA ALA A 365 -10.76 9.81 16.59
C ALA A 365 -10.57 8.70 15.58
N SER A 366 -10.14 7.53 16.05
CA SER A 366 -9.96 6.32 15.24
C SER A 366 -11.28 5.71 14.84
N LEU A 367 -11.37 5.26 13.58
CA LEU A 367 -12.40 4.33 13.13
C LEU A 367 -12.10 2.89 13.58
N TRP A 368 -10.90 2.60 14.04
CA TRP A 368 -10.41 1.26 14.36
C TRP A 368 -9.95 1.15 15.80
N ASN A 369 -10.11 -0.04 16.39
CA ASN A 369 -9.41 -0.36 17.64
C ASN A 369 -7.90 -0.48 17.36
N PRO A 370 -7.05 0.11 18.21
CA PRO A 370 -5.63 -0.15 18.10
C PRO A 370 -5.36 -1.64 18.34
N THR A 371 -4.42 -2.21 17.59
CA THR A 371 -3.93 -3.55 17.85
C THR A 371 -3.16 -3.57 19.16
N PRO A 372 -3.50 -4.46 20.13
CA PRO A 372 -2.80 -4.52 21.40
C PRO A 372 -1.33 -4.89 21.26
N GLY A 373 -0.49 -4.29 22.08
CA GLY A 373 0.94 -4.59 22.17
C GLY A 373 1.78 -3.38 22.51
N LEU A 374 3.09 -3.50 22.31
CA LEU A 374 4.06 -2.44 22.58
C LEU A 374 4.53 -1.81 21.28
N TYR A 375 4.36 -0.52 21.19
CA TYR A 375 4.77 0.33 20.08
C TYR A 375 5.99 1.18 20.43
N THR A 376 6.62 1.74 19.41
CA THR A 376 7.71 2.68 19.61
C THR A 376 7.21 3.94 20.32
N ARG A 377 7.99 4.43 21.28
CA ARG A 377 7.73 5.70 21.96
C ARG A 377 7.70 6.87 20.96
N TYR A 378 6.96 7.91 21.31
CA TYR A 378 6.99 9.16 20.54
C TYR A 378 8.30 9.93 20.72
N GLY A 379 8.59 10.81 19.76
CA GLY A 379 9.78 11.63 19.68
C GLY A 379 10.78 11.13 18.64
N ASP A 380 12.04 11.48 18.82
CA ASP A 380 13.11 11.10 17.88
C ASP A 380 13.34 9.59 17.83
N VAL A 381 13.25 9.06 16.60
CA VAL A 381 13.44 7.64 16.26
C VAL A 381 14.42 7.44 15.11
N ARG A 382 15.18 8.48 14.77
CA ARG A 382 16.07 8.50 13.60
C ARG A 382 17.04 7.34 13.57
N GLU A 383 17.65 7.01 14.71
CA GLU A 383 18.65 5.92 14.77
C GLU A 383 18.10 4.53 14.42
N LEU A 384 16.78 4.33 14.58
CA LEU A 384 16.12 3.07 14.24
C LEU A 384 15.90 2.90 12.72
N LEU A 385 16.08 3.97 11.94
CA LEU A 385 15.81 3.98 10.50
C LEU A 385 17.09 4.08 9.65
N GLU A 386 18.26 4.05 10.27
CA GLU A 386 19.55 4.24 9.59
C GLU A 386 20.03 2.95 8.89
N THR A 387 19.78 1.81 9.52
CA THR A 387 20.32 0.51 9.09
C THR A 387 19.27 -0.58 9.25
N VAL A 388 19.28 -1.56 8.35
CA VAL A 388 18.48 -2.78 8.48
C VAL A 388 19.13 -3.65 9.55
N ASP A 389 18.50 -3.74 10.74
CA ASP A 389 19.09 -4.42 11.90
C ASP A 389 18.06 -4.97 12.91
N ASP A 390 16.81 -5.11 12.48
CA ASP A 390 15.68 -5.62 13.27
C ASP A 390 15.29 -4.74 14.49
N ARG A 391 15.68 -3.45 14.49
CA ARG A 391 15.26 -2.48 15.50
C ARG A 391 14.24 -1.52 14.93
N PHE A 392 13.00 -1.90 14.94
CA PHE A 392 11.93 -1.24 14.23
C PHE A 392 11.40 0.03 14.87
N VAL A 393 10.99 0.98 14.05
CA VAL A 393 9.95 1.93 14.41
C VAL A 393 8.61 1.23 14.22
N ILE A 394 7.97 0.85 15.33
CA ILE A 394 6.67 0.17 15.33
C ILE A 394 5.59 1.23 15.44
N THR A 395 4.79 1.34 14.38
CA THR A 395 3.69 2.30 14.25
C THR A 395 2.33 1.61 14.22
N GLY A 396 1.31 2.33 14.60
CA GLY A 396 -0.07 1.85 14.57
C GLY A 396 -1.05 2.99 14.35
N SER A 397 -2.33 2.67 14.32
CA SER A 397 -3.43 3.57 13.96
C SER A 397 -3.31 4.98 14.53
N GLY A 398 -3.28 5.98 13.66
CA GLY A 398 -3.17 7.40 14.00
C GLY A 398 -1.74 7.92 14.20
N ASP A 399 -0.73 7.07 14.13
CA ASP A 399 0.67 7.47 14.20
C ASP A 399 1.12 8.17 12.91
N GLU A 400 2.07 9.08 13.05
CA GLU A 400 2.75 9.75 11.96
C GLU A 400 4.26 9.74 12.19
N LEU A 401 5.01 9.26 11.21
CA LEU A 401 6.46 9.41 11.13
C LEU A 401 6.79 10.59 10.23
N ARG A 402 7.43 11.61 10.80
CA ARG A 402 7.88 12.81 10.11
C ARG A 402 9.34 12.69 9.73
N LEU A 403 9.61 12.70 8.45
CA LEU A 403 10.94 12.55 7.89
C LEU A 403 11.40 13.87 7.24
N ARG A 404 12.64 14.29 7.53
CA ARG A 404 13.31 15.41 6.88
C ARG A 404 14.64 14.95 6.30
N PHE A 405 14.90 15.32 5.05
CA PHE A 405 16.10 14.93 4.32
C PHE A 405 16.86 16.19 3.86
N ASN A 406 18.18 16.21 4.09
CA ASN A 406 19.01 17.35 3.79
C ASN A 406 19.51 17.30 2.32
N PRO A 407 19.15 18.27 1.46
CA PRO A 407 19.60 18.31 0.08
C PRO A 407 21.03 18.83 -0.10
N ALA A 408 21.70 19.30 0.95
CA ALA A 408 23.00 19.96 0.83
C ALA A 408 24.12 19.09 0.20
N GLY A 409 23.99 17.74 0.34
CA GLY A 409 24.92 16.78 -0.27
C GLY A 409 24.59 16.39 -1.70
N LEU A 410 23.49 16.91 -2.27
CA LEU A 410 23.11 16.56 -3.63
C LEU A 410 24.00 17.27 -4.65
N PRO A 411 24.53 16.53 -5.61
CA PRO A 411 25.31 17.16 -6.68
C PRO A 411 24.42 18.02 -7.57
N PRO A 412 24.99 19.09 -8.21
CA PRO A 412 24.22 19.88 -9.15
C PRO A 412 23.73 19.04 -10.33
N LEU A 413 22.56 19.39 -10.85
CA LEU A 413 21.99 18.72 -12.02
C LEU A 413 22.79 19.10 -13.26
N PRO A 414 23.19 18.11 -14.10
CA PRO A 414 23.72 18.40 -15.42
C PRO A 414 22.69 19.14 -16.29
N ARG A 415 23.19 19.84 -17.33
CA ARG A 415 22.28 20.46 -18.30
C ARG A 415 21.34 19.41 -18.93
N ASN A 416 20.06 19.72 -19.08
CA ASN A 416 19.03 18.82 -19.60
C ASN A 416 18.78 17.55 -18.78
N TRP A 417 19.09 17.58 -17.49
CA TRP A 417 18.71 16.56 -16.54
C TRP A 417 17.60 17.05 -15.62
N LYS A 418 16.86 16.11 -15.04
CA LYS A 418 15.88 16.35 -13.98
C LYS A 418 16.13 15.41 -12.81
N ARG A 419 15.54 15.73 -11.67
CA ARG A 419 15.61 14.94 -10.44
C ARG A 419 14.23 14.44 -10.09
N ASP A 420 14.08 13.14 -9.99
CA ASP A 420 12.98 12.45 -9.36
C ASP A 420 13.50 11.77 -8.08
N PHE A 421 12.62 11.12 -7.31
CA PHE A 421 13.00 10.51 -6.06
C PHE A 421 12.40 9.12 -5.90
N LEU A 422 13.06 8.30 -5.07
CA LEU A 422 12.53 7.06 -4.54
C LEU A 422 12.56 7.14 -3.02
N LEU A 423 11.46 6.82 -2.37
CA LEU A 423 11.46 6.52 -0.95
C LEU A 423 11.69 5.01 -0.82
N ALA A 424 12.89 4.63 -0.38
CA ALA A 424 13.23 3.24 -0.10
C ALA A 424 12.88 2.95 1.36
N VAL A 425 12.04 1.96 1.56
CA VAL A 425 11.55 1.53 2.88
C VAL A 425 11.80 0.04 3.03
N ASP A 426 12.39 -0.33 4.15
CA ASP A 426 12.60 -1.72 4.56
C ASP A 426 11.75 -2.00 5.80
N GLY A 427 11.05 -3.14 5.80
CA GLY A 427 10.18 -3.53 6.90
C GLY A 427 8.94 -4.31 6.45
N TRP A 428 7.96 -4.40 7.32
CA TRP A 428 6.72 -5.14 7.09
C TRP A 428 5.50 -4.38 7.56
N SER A 429 4.34 -4.72 7.00
CA SER A 429 3.04 -4.30 7.50
C SER A 429 2.19 -5.53 7.82
N LYS A 430 1.58 -5.54 9.00
CA LYS A 430 0.67 -6.59 9.45
C LYS A 430 -0.74 -6.02 9.57
N ASP A 431 -1.63 -6.47 8.72
CA ASP A 431 -3.02 -6.04 8.76
C ASP A 431 -3.81 -6.65 9.92
N GLY A 432 -4.95 -6.07 10.23
CA GLY A 432 -5.84 -6.58 11.27
C GLY A 432 -6.84 -7.62 10.76
N ASP A 433 -6.64 -8.22 9.58
CA ASP A 433 -7.53 -9.24 9.02
C ASP A 433 -7.52 -10.52 9.86
N ALA A 434 -8.67 -11.20 9.96
CA ALA A 434 -8.82 -12.40 10.78
C ALA A 434 -8.01 -13.60 10.29
N ASN A 435 -7.67 -13.64 9.00
CA ASN A 435 -6.87 -14.68 8.36
C ASN A 435 -5.40 -14.25 8.14
N THR A 436 -4.99 -13.22 8.82
CA THR A 436 -3.59 -12.83 8.96
C THR A 436 -3.04 -13.32 10.29
N ALA A 437 -1.90 -13.99 10.27
CA ALA A 437 -1.28 -14.55 11.45
C ALA A 437 -0.97 -13.46 12.49
N PHE A 438 -1.38 -13.70 13.74
CA PHE A 438 -1.19 -12.76 14.84
C PHE A 438 -1.72 -11.34 14.58
N SER A 439 -2.75 -11.18 13.75
CA SER A 439 -3.34 -9.90 13.38
C SER A 439 -3.91 -9.10 14.56
N GLN A 440 -4.14 -9.74 15.69
CA GLN A 440 -4.73 -9.15 16.89
C GLN A 440 -3.72 -8.73 17.96
N THR A 441 -2.43 -8.74 17.63
CA THR A 441 -1.34 -8.34 18.53
C THR A 441 -0.16 -7.77 17.72
N VAL A 442 0.59 -6.86 18.33
CA VAL A 442 1.88 -6.39 17.77
C VAL A 442 2.88 -7.54 17.71
N GLU A 443 2.95 -8.35 18.78
CA GLU A 443 3.85 -9.49 18.87
C GLU A 443 3.30 -10.72 18.08
N PRO A 444 4.14 -11.66 17.69
CA PRO A 444 5.59 -11.62 17.78
C PRO A 444 6.20 -10.67 16.76
N LEU A 445 7.36 -10.06 17.10
CA LEU A 445 8.06 -9.17 16.17
C LEU A 445 8.64 -9.95 15.00
N PRO A 446 8.59 -9.42 13.76
CA PRO A 446 9.32 -10.01 12.64
C PRO A 446 10.84 -9.82 12.80
N PHE A 447 11.63 -10.48 11.97
CA PHE A 447 13.07 -10.27 11.84
C PHE A 447 13.60 -10.86 10.52
N HIS A 448 14.65 -10.27 9.95
CA HIS A 448 15.10 -10.61 8.60
C HIS A 448 15.57 -12.06 8.43
N ALA A 449 16.10 -12.68 9.49
CA ALA A 449 16.54 -14.06 9.43
C ALA A 449 15.42 -15.10 9.64
N MET A 450 14.15 -14.68 9.79
CA MET A 450 13.03 -15.61 9.92
C MET A 450 12.77 -16.35 8.60
N SER A 451 12.41 -17.62 8.68
CA SER A 451 12.10 -18.44 7.51
C SER A 451 10.70 -18.23 6.94
N GLY A 452 9.85 -17.56 7.68
CA GLY A 452 8.46 -17.23 7.34
C GLY A 452 7.75 -16.62 8.53
N TYR A 453 6.50 -16.16 8.35
CA TYR A 453 5.69 -15.63 9.43
C TYR A 453 4.28 -16.23 9.36
N PRO A 454 3.81 -16.97 10.38
CA PRO A 454 4.51 -17.30 11.65
C PRO A 454 5.80 -18.07 11.44
N TYR A 455 6.84 -17.74 12.18
CA TYR A 455 8.06 -18.50 12.15
C TYR A 455 7.99 -19.74 13.07
N PRO A 456 8.76 -20.83 12.78
CA PRO A 456 8.76 -22.06 13.57
C PRO A 456 9.19 -21.81 15.03
N ALA A 457 8.79 -22.72 15.93
CA ALA A 457 9.08 -22.60 17.37
C ALA A 457 10.60 -22.52 17.72
N GLY A 458 11.49 -22.97 16.82
CA GLY A 458 12.95 -22.86 16.98
C GLY A 458 13.53 -21.50 16.60
N GLU A 459 12.75 -20.68 15.89
CA GLU A 459 13.16 -19.34 15.51
C GLU A 459 12.59 -18.30 16.46
N HIS A 460 13.32 -17.24 16.68
CA HIS A 460 12.87 -16.16 17.56
C HIS A 460 13.56 -14.85 17.21
N TYR A 461 12.86 -13.76 17.45
CA TYR A 461 13.40 -12.41 17.34
C TYR A 461 14.72 -12.27 18.11
N PRO A 462 15.72 -11.55 17.60
CA PRO A 462 17.02 -11.41 18.23
C PRO A 462 16.94 -10.94 19.70
N ARG A 463 17.70 -11.60 20.58
CA ARG A 463 17.72 -11.36 22.04
C ARG A 463 19.07 -10.84 22.56
N GLY A 464 19.93 -10.35 21.68
CA GLY A 464 21.20 -9.76 22.07
C GLY A 464 21.03 -8.45 22.84
N ALA A 465 22.07 -8.04 23.59
CA ALA A 465 22.05 -6.86 24.45
C ALA A 465 21.57 -5.57 23.74
N ARG A 466 21.90 -5.43 22.44
CA ARG A 466 21.45 -4.29 21.62
C ARG A 466 19.92 -4.29 21.41
N HIS A 467 19.33 -5.44 21.13
CA HIS A 467 17.88 -5.58 20.92
C HIS A 467 17.10 -5.46 22.24
N GLU A 468 17.67 -5.95 23.34
CA GLU A 468 17.06 -5.75 24.66
C GLU A 468 17.11 -4.27 25.09
N ALA A 469 18.21 -3.56 24.80
CA ALA A 469 18.31 -2.13 25.03
C ALA A 469 17.28 -1.36 24.19
N TYR A 470 17.16 -1.69 22.89
CA TYR A 470 16.14 -1.14 22.00
C TYR A 470 14.73 -1.35 22.56
N ARG A 471 14.37 -2.55 22.97
CA ARG A 471 13.03 -2.81 23.53
C ARG A 471 12.76 -2.01 24.81
N ARG A 472 13.74 -1.85 25.67
CA ARG A 472 13.60 -1.03 26.90
C ARG A 472 13.46 0.45 26.62
N GLU A 473 14.19 0.96 25.63
CA GLU A 473 14.24 2.40 25.34
C GLU A 473 13.11 2.85 24.42
N TYR A 474 12.88 2.12 23.35
CA TYR A 474 11.97 2.52 22.28
C TYR A 474 10.63 1.80 22.33
N ASN A 475 10.60 0.46 22.47
CA ASN A 475 9.38 -0.34 22.34
C ASN A 475 8.62 -0.42 23.66
N ARG A 476 8.08 0.70 24.14
CA ARG A 476 7.48 0.83 25.47
C ARG A 476 6.14 1.57 25.53
N ARG A 477 5.56 1.97 24.42
CA ARG A 477 4.25 2.61 24.37
C ARG A 477 3.16 1.54 24.24
N PRO A 478 2.38 1.26 25.30
CA PRO A 478 1.35 0.22 25.25
C PRO A 478 0.12 0.73 24.51
N ALA A 479 -0.43 -0.09 23.63
CA ALA A 479 -1.82 0.01 23.22
C ALA A 479 -2.59 -1.18 23.78
N LEU A 480 -3.67 -0.89 24.49
CA LEU A 480 -4.54 -1.89 25.09
C LEU A 480 -5.84 -1.92 24.31
N ARG A 481 -6.40 -3.12 24.14
CA ARG A 481 -7.75 -3.27 23.58
C ARG A 481 -8.77 -2.74 24.59
N LEU A 482 -8.91 -1.43 24.66
CA LEU A 482 -9.86 -0.79 25.55
C LEU A 482 -11.26 -0.84 24.93
N ILE A 483 -12.06 -1.78 25.41
CA ILE A 483 -13.50 -1.65 25.40
C ILE A 483 -13.83 -0.85 26.65
N GLY A 484 -13.64 0.43 26.63
CA GLY A 484 -13.81 1.24 27.82
C GLY A 484 -14.17 2.68 27.49
N ALA A 485 -14.36 3.47 28.52
CA ALA A 485 -14.60 4.89 28.39
C ALA A 485 -13.63 5.48 27.37
N LEU A 486 -14.16 6.23 26.44
CA LEU A 486 -13.36 6.94 25.45
C LEU A 486 -12.33 7.74 26.21
N GLY A 487 -11.06 7.45 26.00
CA GLY A 487 -9.97 8.06 26.70
C GLY A 487 -9.98 9.57 26.57
N HIS A 488 -9.40 10.23 27.51
CA HIS A 488 -9.26 11.69 27.63
C HIS A 488 -8.46 12.28 26.48
#